data_077b7604e29c56996167a629e018bc58
#
_entry.id   077b7604e29c56996167a629e018bc58
#
_cell.length_a   1.000
_cell.length_b   1.000
_cell.length_c   1.000
_cell.angle_alpha   90.00
_cell.angle_beta   90.00
_cell.angle_gamma   90.00
#
_symmetry.space_group_name_H-M   'P 1'
#
loop_
_entity.id
_entity.type
_entity.pdbx_description
1 polymer ?
#
loop_
_entity_poly.entity_id
_entity_poly.type
_entity_poly.pdbx_seq_one_letter_code
_entity_poly.pdbx_strand_id
1 'polypeptide(L)'
;MHRFKSKTLIQSTIVFGLISSIYLNADTDLDNSINKHQKTFEAVALKIWDWAEVGYQEFKSSALLKEELLANGFNIQSGVADIPTAFIAEYSNGGPVIGILGEYDALPGLMQTSSPFKEKRDDVIAGHACGHHLFGAASAWAAIAIKEWLVKTNTSGTIRFYGTPAEEGGSGKVYMVRAGLFDDVDAVLHWHPSSSNAANAESSNSNKSAKFRFTGISAHAAGSPHKGRSALDGVEAMNMMVNMMREHIPQES
;
A
#
# COMPACT_ATOMS: atom_id res chain seq x y z
N MET A 1 -27.78 -50.88 -31.53
CA MET A 1 -26.50 -50.23 -31.94
C MET A 1 -26.66 -48.70 -31.97
N HIS A 2 -26.04 -48.03 -31.04
CA HIS A 2 -25.65 -46.63 -30.99
C HIS A 2 -26.62 -45.49 -31.34
N ARG A 3 -27.34 -44.98 -30.32
CA ARG A 3 -27.80 -43.60 -30.25
C ARG A 3 -27.49 -43.04 -28.82
N PHE A 4 -26.23 -42.76 -28.58
CA PHE A 4 -25.79 -42.04 -27.37
C PHE A 4 -24.50 -41.27 -27.70
N LYS A 5 -24.58 -40.08 -28.30
CA LYS A 5 -23.45 -39.14 -28.37
C LYS A 5 -23.77 -37.64 -28.65
N SER A 6 -25.05 -37.26 -28.81
CA SER A 6 -25.32 -35.86 -29.23
C SER A 6 -25.72 -34.89 -28.09
N LYS A 7 -26.20 -35.40 -26.96
CA LYS A 7 -26.65 -34.51 -25.85
C LYS A 7 -25.55 -33.93 -24.97
N THR A 8 -24.46 -34.67 -24.77
CA THR A 8 -23.36 -34.24 -23.92
C THR A 8 -22.53 -33.14 -24.56
N LEU A 9 -22.38 -33.13 -25.87
CA LEU A 9 -21.59 -32.12 -26.61
C LEU A 9 -22.28 -30.74 -26.62
N ILE A 10 -23.62 -30.73 -26.76
CA ILE A 10 -24.42 -29.50 -26.81
C ILE A 10 -24.43 -28.82 -25.43
N GLN A 11 -24.54 -29.57 -24.34
CA GLN A 11 -24.48 -29.01 -22.98
C GLN A 11 -23.09 -28.42 -22.65
N SER A 12 -22.00 -29.07 -23.04
CA SER A 12 -20.65 -28.56 -22.84
C SER A 12 -20.39 -27.28 -23.62
N THR A 13 -20.89 -27.17 -24.84
CA THR A 13 -20.70 -25.99 -25.69
C THR A 13 -21.51 -24.79 -25.18
N ILE A 14 -22.71 -25.01 -24.66
CA ILE A 14 -23.56 -23.94 -24.10
C ILE A 14 -22.95 -23.42 -22.77
N VAL A 15 -22.46 -24.29 -21.90
CA VAL A 15 -21.81 -23.90 -20.65
C VAL A 15 -20.52 -23.10 -20.92
N PHE A 16 -19.70 -23.54 -21.89
CA PHE A 16 -18.48 -22.81 -22.25
C PHE A 16 -18.78 -21.45 -22.91
N GLY A 17 -19.81 -21.38 -23.76
CA GLY A 17 -20.24 -20.13 -24.39
C GLY A 17 -20.82 -19.12 -23.38
N LEU A 18 -21.57 -19.57 -22.36
CA LEU A 18 -22.10 -18.74 -21.29
C LEU A 18 -20.99 -18.23 -20.36
N ILE A 19 -20.02 -19.05 -19.99
CA ILE A 19 -18.88 -18.65 -19.18
C ILE A 19 -18.05 -17.60 -19.94
N SER A 20 -17.74 -17.82 -21.21
CA SER A 20 -16.97 -16.86 -22.02
C SER A 20 -17.69 -15.52 -22.20
N SER A 21 -19.03 -15.51 -22.36
CA SER A 21 -19.80 -14.26 -22.47
C SER A 21 -19.90 -13.49 -21.14
N ILE A 22 -19.89 -14.17 -20.02
CA ILE A 22 -19.87 -13.52 -18.70
C ILE A 22 -18.51 -12.82 -18.48
N TYR A 23 -17.40 -13.47 -18.81
CA TYR A 23 -16.06 -12.85 -18.68
C TYR A 23 -15.89 -11.65 -19.62
N LEU A 24 -16.31 -11.72 -20.87
CA LEU A 24 -16.22 -10.60 -21.82
C LEU A 24 -17.07 -9.39 -21.40
N ASN A 25 -18.24 -9.61 -20.80
CA ASN A 25 -19.06 -8.52 -20.28
C ASN A 25 -18.49 -7.90 -19.00
N ALA A 26 -17.87 -8.71 -18.13
CA ALA A 26 -17.24 -8.20 -16.90
C ALA A 26 -16.08 -7.26 -17.23
N ASP A 27 -15.21 -7.62 -18.17
CA ASP A 27 -14.09 -6.79 -18.61
C ASP A 27 -14.58 -5.45 -19.16
N THR A 28 -15.60 -5.46 -20.02
CA THR A 28 -16.18 -4.23 -20.61
C THR A 28 -16.80 -3.31 -19.53
N ASP A 29 -17.44 -3.87 -18.53
CA ASP A 29 -18.07 -3.12 -17.47
C ASP A 29 -17.05 -2.47 -16.52
N LEU A 30 -15.97 -3.20 -16.20
CA LEU A 30 -14.86 -2.67 -15.42
C LEU A 30 -14.13 -1.56 -16.18
N ASP A 31 -13.83 -1.75 -17.46
CA ASP A 31 -13.22 -0.74 -18.32
C ASP A 31 -14.06 0.53 -18.43
N ASN A 32 -15.38 0.41 -18.53
CA ASN A 32 -16.28 1.56 -18.55
C ASN A 32 -16.27 2.32 -17.23
N SER A 33 -16.25 1.61 -16.09
CA SER A 33 -16.14 2.23 -14.76
C SER A 33 -14.79 2.93 -14.59
N ILE A 34 -13.70 2.27 -14.98
CA ILE A 34 -12.35 2.85 -14.96
C ILE A 34 -12.32 4.13 -15.80
N ASN A 35 -12.74 4.10 -17.04
CA ASN A 35 -12.74 5.26 -17.93
C ASN A 35 -13.61 6.43 -17.41
N LYS A 36 -14.74 6.13 -16.79
CA LYS A 36 -15.65 7.12 -16.18
C LYS A 36 -14.96 7.96 -15.10
N HIS A 37 -14.13 7.32 -14.28
CA HIS A 37 -13.48 7.95 -13.12
C HIS A 37 -12.03 8.42 -13.41
N GLN A 38 -11.48 8.16 -14.60
CA GLN A 38 -10.09 8.42 -14.95
C GLN A 38 -9.61 9.82 -14.56
N LYS A 39 -10.30 10.88 -15.04
CA LYS A 39 -9.87 12.25 -14.77
C LYS A 39 -9.88 12.64 -13.29
N THR A 40 -10.83 12.08 -12.53
CA THR A 40 -10.90 12.29 -11.09
C THR A 40 -9.68 11.71 -10.40
N PHE A 41 -9.34 10.45 -10.68
CA PHE A 41 -8.23 9.78 -10.01
C PHE A 41 -6.84 10.20 -10.51
N GLU A 42 -6.72 10.64 -11.76
CA GLU A 42 -5.53 11.37 -12.21
C GLU A 42 -5.31 12.65 -11.37
N ALA A 43 -6.37 13.42 -11.14
CA ALA A 43 -6.29 14.62 -10.31
C ALA A 43 -6.03 14.29 -8.82
N VAL A 44 -6.59 13.22 -8.29
CA VAL A 44 -6.31 12.73 -6.92
C VAL A 44 -4.84 12.38 -6.78
N ALA A 45 -4.28 11.58 -7.70
CA ALA A 45 -2.89 11.19 -7.67
C ALA A 45 -1.94 12.41 -7.74
N LEU A 46 -2.23 13.36 -8.62
CA LEU A 46 -1.42 14.59 -8.75
C LEU A 46 -1.49 15.49 -7.51
N LYS A 47 -2.65 15.58 -6.83
CA LYS A 47 -2.77 16.32 -5.57
C LYS A 47 -1.96 15.67 -4.45
N ILE A 48 -2.04 14.35 -4.30
CA ILE A 48 -1.26 13.62 -3.30
C ILE A 48 0.23 13.78 -3.58
N TRP A 49 0.64 13.67 -4.86
CA TRP A 49 2.03 13.92 -5.27
C TRP A 49 2.50 15.34 -4.92
N ASP A 50 1.64 16.34 -5.13
CA ASP A 50 1.99 17.74 -4.87
C ASP A 50 2.13 18.06 -3.37
N TRP A 51 1.26 17.49 -2.53
CA TRP A 51 1.33 17.66 -1.07
C TRP A 51 2.53 16.97 -0.44
N ALA A 52 2.93 15.84 -0.96
CA ALA A 52 4.07 15.04 -0.53
C ALA A 52 4.15 14.89 1.00
N GLU A 53 3.04 14.50 1.63
CA GLU A 53 2.93 14.35 3.08
C GLU A 53 3.68 13.10 3.54
N VAL A 54 4.49 13.23 4.59
CA VAL A 54 5.26 12.10 5.15
C VAL A 54 4.42 11.26 6.09
N GLY A 55 4.89 10.04 6.38
CA GLY A 55 4.19 9.08 7.22
C GLY A 55 3.67 9.65 8.54
N TYR A 56 2.45 9.28 8.90
CA TYR A 56 1.63 9.78 10.00
C TYR A 56 1.22 11.27 9.91
N GLN A 57 1.54 11.95 8.81
CA GLN A 57 1.17 13.35 8.55
C GLN A 57 0.31 13.50 7.28
N GLU A 58 -0.17 12.40 6.71
CA GLU A 58 -0.91 12.33 5.44
C GLU A 58 -2.37 12.79 5.60
N PHE A 59 -2.61 13.92 6.28
CA PHE A 59 -3.95 14.38 6.61
C PHE A 59 -4.77 14.78 5.38
N LYS A 60 -4.15 15.48 4.42
CA LYS A 60 -4.83 15.91 3.19
C LYS A 60 -5.04 14.73 2.26
N SER A 61 -4.03 13.88 2.09
CA SER A 61 -4.06 12.71 1.23
C SER A 61 -5.12 11.71 1.69
N SER A 62 -5.14 11.37 2.98
CA SER A 62 -6.16 10.49 3.56
C SER A 62 -7.57 11.09 3.51
N ALA A 63 -7.71 12.41 3.72
CA ALA A 63 -8.99 13.10 3.63
C ALA A 63 -9.55 13.06 2.20
N LEU A 64 -8.72 13.31 1.19
CA LEU A 64 -9.12 13.29 -0.21
C LEU A 64 -9.56 11.90 -0.65
N LEU A 65 -8.82 10.84 -0.31
CA LEU A 65 -9.20 9.47 -0.62
C LEU A 65 -10.51 9.06 0.07
N LYS A 66 -10.71 9.46 1.33
CA LYS A 66 -11.97 9.23 2.06
C LYS A 66 -13.15 9.95 1.40
N GLU A 67 -12.96 11.18 0.97
CA GLU A 67 -14.00 11.98 0.28
C GLU A 67 -14.45 11.28 -1.00
N GLU A 68 -13.51 10.85 -1.84
CA GLU A 68 -13.81 10.16 -3.10
C GLU A 68 -14.53 8.81 -2.87
N LEU A 69 -14.06 8.02 -1.91
CA LEU A 69 -14.71 6.73 -1.58
C LEU A 69 -16.11 6.93 -0.99
N LEU A 70 -16.28 7.92 -0.09
CA LEU A 70 -17.58 8.27 0.47
C LEU A 70 -18.57 8.73 -0.62
N ALA A 71 -18.13 9.60 -1.51
CA ALA A 71 -18.93 10.10 -2.64
C ALA A 71 -19.38 8.97 -3.58
N ASN A 72 -18.62 7.87 -3.62
CA ASN A 72 -18.93 6.67 -4.39
C ASN A 72 -19.63 5.57 -3.56
N GLY A 73 -20.15 5.90 -2.38
CA GLY A 73 -21.05 5.04 -1.61
C GLY A 73 -20.37 4.00 -0.71
N PHE A 74 -19.13 4.26 -0.31
CA PHE A 74 -18.46 3.49 0.74
C PHE A 74 -18.75 4.08 2.12
N ASN A 75 -18.84 3.22 3.14
CA ASN A 75 -18.86 3.63 4.53
C ASN A 75 -17.43 3.81 5.04
N ILE A 76 -17.16 4.94 5.71
CA ILE A 76 -15.80 5.30 6.15
C ILE A 76 -15.66 5.12 7.66
N GLN A 77 -14.63 4.38 8.07
CA GLN A 77 -14.15 4.30 9.45
C GLN A 77 -12.76 4.94 9.52
N SER A 78 -12.64 6.11 10.14
CA SER A 78 -11.40 6.88 10.24
C SER A 78 -10.67 6.65 11.56
N GLY A 79 -9.36 6.86 11.56
CA GLY A 79 -8.53 6.79 12.78
C GLY A 79 -8.37 5.36 13.32
N VAL A 80 -8.45 4.36 12.47
CA VAL A 80 -8.31 2.96 12.87
C VAL A 80 -6.89 2.67 13.38
N ALA A 81 -6.79 1.70 14.30
CA ALA A 81 -5.51 1.33 14.95
C ALA A 81 -4.81 2.50 15.67
N ASP A 82 -5.59 3.49 16.16
CA ASP A 82 -5.10 4.72 16.80
C ASP A 82 -4.18 5.57 15.89
N ILE A 83 -4.28 5.41 14.58
CA ILE A 83 -3.56 6.19 13.58
C ILE A 83 -4.52 7.18 12.91
N PRO A 84 -4.41 8.50 13.15
CA PRO A 84 -5.36 9.49 12.63
C PRO A 84 -5.54 9.50 11.12
N THR A 85 -4.49 9.14 10.38
CA THR A 85 -4.47 9.12 8.92
C THR A 85 -4.84 7.76 8.32
N ALA A 86 -4.94 6.68 9.15
CA ALA A 86 -5.44 5.38 8.71
C ALA A 86 -6.97 5.34 8.66
N PHE A 87 -7.52 4.62 7.69
CA PHE A 87 -8.96 4.46 7.57
C PHE A 87 -9.33 3.17 6.83
N ILE A 88 -10.59 2.76 7.01
CA ILE A 88 -11.23 1.71 6.23
C ILE A 88 -12.41 2.33 5.49
N ALA A 89 -12.55 2.00 4.21
CA ALA A 89 -13.73 2.29 3.41
C ALA A 89 -14.35 0.98 2.94
N GLU A 90 -15.60 0.73 3.33
CA GLU A 90 -16.27 -0.54 3.05
C GLU A 90 -17.55 -0.33 2.24
N TYR A 91 -17.71 -1.15 1.21
CA TYR A 91 -18.97 -1.43 0.57
C TYR A 91 -19.30 -2.92 0.72
N SER A 92 -20.51 -3.25 1.19
CA SER A 92 -20.94 -4.63 1.39
C SER A 92 -22.37 -4.84 0.91
N ASN A 93 -22.57 -5.94 0.20
CA ASN A 93 -23.89 -6.53 -0.04
C ASN A 93 -23.89 -8.05 0.29
N GLY A 94 -23.01 -8.45 1.24
CA GLY A 94 -22.77 -9.84 1.64
C GLY A 94 -21.61 -10.47 0.85
N GLY A 95 -21.51 -11.81 0.93
CA GLY A 95 -20.44 -12.56 0.22
C GLY A 95 -19.06 -12.43 0.86
N PRO A 96 -18.00 -12.85 0.14
CA PRO A 96 -16.64 -12.79 0.64
C PRO A 96 -16.14 -11.35 0.82
N VAL A 97 -15.23 -11.17 1.78
CA VAL A 97 -14.58 -9.89 2.09
C VAL A 97 -13.23 -9.83 1.40
N ILE A 98 -13.08 -8.92 0.44
CA ILE A 98 -11.83 -8.69 -0.26
C ILE A 98 -11.25 -7.34 0.16
N GLY A 99 -10.07 -7.38 0.77
CA GLY A 99 -9.29 -6.22 1.15
C GLY A 99 -8.44 -5.69 0.00
N ILE A 100 -8.40 -4.38 -0.20
CA ILE A 100 -7.53 -3.70 -1.15
C ILE A 100 -6.72 -2.68 -0.36
N LEU A 101 -5.37 -2.76 -0.45
CA LEU A 101 -4.48 -1.83 0.25
C LEU A 101 -4.19 -0.61 -0.62
N GLY A 102 -4.00 0.55 0.02
CA GLY A 102 -3.54 1.77 -0.64
C GLY A 102 -2.66 2.60 0.28
N GLU A 103 -1.45 2.91 -0.16
CA GLU A 103 -0.47 3.78 0.52
C GLU A 103 -0.51 5.18 -0.08
N TYR A 104 -0.07 6.19 0.68
CA TYR A 104 -0.09 7.59 0.24
C TYR A 104 0.92 8.48 0.96
N ASP A 105 1.89 7.89 1.66
CA ASP A 105 2.99 8.60 2.30
C ASP A 105 4.16 8.87 1.35
N ALA A 106 4.87 9.99 1.57
CA ALA A 106 6.02 10.42 0.81
C ALA A 106 7.32 10.20 1.57
N LEU A 107 8.42 10.10 0.83
CA LEU A 107 9.78 9.93 1.35
C LEU A 107 10.42 11.27 1.70
N PRO A 108 10.90 11.49 2.96
CA PRO A 108 11.62 12.68 3.32
C PRO A 108 12.90 12.88 2.47
N GLY A 109 13.16 14.10 2.05
CA GLY A 109 14.37 14.45 1.33
C GLY A 109 14.43 14.09 -0.16
N LEU A 110 13.37 13.44 -0.70
CA LEU A 110 13.32 13.02 -2.11
C LEU A 110 12.39 13.91 -2.94
N MET A 111 12.55 15.24 -2.82
CA MET A 111 11.79 16.23 -3.55
C MET A 111 12.20 16.24 -5.03
N GLN A 112 11.22 16.11 -5.92
CA GLN A 112 11.43 16.09 -7.37
C GLN A 112 10.30 16.85 -8.06
N THR A 113 10.65 17.64 -9.08
CA THR A 113 9.66 18.25 -9.99
C THR A 113 9.10 17.18 -10.94
N SER A 114 8.07 17.52 -11.71
CA SER A 114 7.56 16.67 -12.80
C SER A 114 8.45 16.64 -14.05
N SER A 115 9.64 17.23 -13.96
CA SER A 115 10.65 17.21 -15.03
C SER A 115 11.21 15.80 -15.21
N PRO A 116 11.54 15.37 -16.46
CA PRO A 116 12.23 14.11 -16.72
C PRO A 116 13.72 14.15 -16.33
N PHE A 117 14.21 15.28 -15.86
CA PHE A 117 15.58 15.46 -15.36
C PHE A 117 15.58 15.57 -13.83
N LYS A 118 16.74 15.31 -13.22
CA LYS A 118 16.91 15.50 -11.78
C LYS A 118 16.80 17.00 -11.44
N GLU A 119 15.68 17.38 -10.88
CA GLU A 119 15.38 18.76 -10.50
C GLU A 119 14.63 18.79 -9.18
N LYS A 120 15.24 19.41 -8.16
CA LYS A 120 14.67 19.48 -6.83
C LYS A 120 13.52 20.50 -6.74
N ARG A 121 12.46 20.15 -6.04
CA ARG A 121 11.47 21.12 -5.54
C ARG A 121 11.97 21.73 -4.22
N ASP A 122 11.82 23.06 -4.06
CA ASP A 122 12.23 23.77 -2.84
C ASP A 122 11.04 24.14 -1.93
N ASP A 123 9.81 23.93 -2.39
CA ASP A 123 8.57 24.24 -1.69
C ASP A 123 8.04 23.10 -0.80
N VAL A 124 8.65 21.91 -0.89
CA VAL A 124 8.31 20.73 -0.09
C VAL A 124 9.57 20.09 0.51
N ILE A 125 9.39 19.26 1.53
CA ILE A 125 10.48 18.57 2.25
C ILE A 125 10.56 17.08 1.92
N ALA A 126 9.62 16.56 1.14
CA ALA A 126 9.47 15.16 0.78
C ALA A 126 9.02 15.01 -0.68
N GLY A 127 8.99 13.79 -1.20
CA GLY A 127 8.51 13.49 -2.54
C GLY A 127 8.11 12.01 -2.69
N HIS A 128 7.26 11.74 -3.67
CA HIS A 128 6.74 10.41 -3.94
C HIS A 128 7.65 9.57 -4.85
N ALA A 129 8.90 9.36 -4.42
CA ALA A 129 9.87 8.55 -5.19
C ALA A 129 9.51 7.05 -5.22
N CYS A 130 8.71 6.57 -4.26
CA CYS A 130 8.19 5.20 -4.21
C CYS A 130 6.86 5.02 -4.96
N GLY A 131 6.21 6.12 -5.37
CA GLY A 131 4.99 6.07 -6.17
C GLY A 131 3.71 5.88 -5.36
N HIS A 132 3.71 6.07 -4.04
CA HIS A 132 2.53 5.86 -3.19
C HIS A 132 1.34 6.75 -3.56
N HIS A 133 1.55 7.92 -4.16
CA HIS A 133 0.48 8.76 -4.72
C HIS A 133 -0.33 8.04 -5.81
N LEU A 134 0.34 7.21 -6.64
CA LEU A 134 -0.32 6.36 -7.63
C LEU A 134 -0.98 5.16 -6.95
N PHE A 135 -0.29 4.55 -5.99
CA PHE A 135 -0.76 3.36 -5.30
C PHE A 135 -2.09 3.63 -4.56
N GLY A 136 -2.16 4.67 -3.74
CA GLY A 136 -3.38 5.02 -3.02
C GLY A 136 -4.53 5.39 -3.96
N ALA A 137 -4.27 6.24 -4.95
CA ALA A 137 -5.28 6.69 -5.90
C ALA A 137 -5.83 5.54 -6.77
N ALA A 138 -4.95 4.74 -7.38
CA ALA A 138 -5.39 3.66 -8.26
C ALA A 138 -6.06 2.51 -7.51
N SER A 139 -5.63 2.20 -6.28
CA SER A 139 -6.30 1.21 -5.43
C SER A 139 -7.72 1.65 -5.02
N ALA A 140 -7.90 2.93 -4.67
CA ALA A 140 -9.24 3.47 -4.39
C ALA A 140 -10.13 3.46 -5.65
N TRP A 141 -9.57 3.79 -6.79
CA TRP A 141 -10.24 3.71 -8.08
C TRP A 141 -10.68 2.27 -8.43
N ALA A 142 -9.79 1.29 -8.25
CA ALA A 142 -10.10 -0.12 -8.43
C ALA A 142 -11.23 -0.59 -7.49
N ALA A 143 -11.21 -0.17 -6.22
CA ALA A 143 -12.27 -0.49 -5.27
C ALA A 143 -13.64 0.03 -5.74
N ILE A 144 -13.71 1.26 -6.27
CA ILE A 144 -14.93 1.85 -6.82
C ILE A 144 -15.40 1.08 -8.06
N ALA A 145 -14.51 0.74 -8.98
CA ALA A 145 -14.85 0.00 -10.18
C ALA A 145 -15.44 -1.39 -9.86
N ILE A 146 -14.82 -2.10 -8.90
CA ILE A 146 -15.33 -3.40 -8.44
C ILE A 146 -16.69 -3.25 -7.76
N LYS A 147 -16.86 -2.24 -6.92
CA LYS A 147 -18.17 -1.96 -6.28
C LYS A 147 -19.25 -1.67 -7.34
N GLU A 148 -18.98 -0.86 -8.35
CA GLU A 148 -19.93 -0.58 -9.43
C GLU A 148 -20.29 -1.87 -10.19
N TRP A 149 -19.30 -2.76 -10.43
CA TRP A 149 -19.53 -4.05 -11.04
C TRP A 149 -20.39 -4.97 -10.16
N LEU A 150 -20.13 -5.07 -8.85
CA LEU A 150 -20.95 -5.84 -7.91
C LEU A 150 -22.42 -5.39 -7.94
N VAL A 151 -22.65 -4.07 -7.93
CA VAL A 151 -23.99 -3.49 -8.01
C VAL A 151 -24.66 -3.84 -9.33
N LYS A 152 -23.98 -3.65 -10.45
CA LYS A 152 -24.51 -3.87 -11.80
C LYS A 152 -24.87 -5.33 -12.05
N THR A 153 -24.04 -6.24 -11.59
CA THR A 153 -24.22 -7.69 -11.79
C THR A 153 -25.07 -8.34 -10.72
N ASN A 154 -25.46 -7.61 -9.68
CA ASN A 154 -26.12 -8.15 -8.49
C ASN A 154 -25.32 -9.32 -7.86
N THR A 155 -23.99 -9.23 -7.91
CA THR A 155 -23.08 -10.21 -7.31
C THR A 155 -22.83 -9.86 -5.86
N SER A 156 -22.97 -10.83 -4.95
CA SER A 156 -22.65 -10.64 -3.54
C SER A 156 -21.16 -10.55 -3.32
N GLY A 157 -20.72 -9.54 -2.56
CA GLY A 157 -19.33 -9.32 -2.19
C GLY A 157 -19.17 -8.12 -1.26
N THR A 158 -18.10 -8.12 -0.52
CA THR A 158 -17.68 -6.98 0.32
C THR A 158 -16.31 -6.52 -0.17
N ILE A 159 -16.21 -5.26 -0.55
CA ILE A 159 -14.94 -4.60 -0.91
C ILE A 159 -14.57 -3.66 0.21
N ARG A 160 -13.39 -3.88 0.76
CA ARG A 160 -12.84 -3.09 1.86
C ARG A 160 -11.52 -2.48 1.45
N PHE A 161 -11.52 -1.18 1.17
CA PHE A 161 -10.29 -0.43 0.94
C PHE A 161 -9.66 -0.05 2.28
N TYR A 162 -8.40 -0.35 2.45
CA TYR A 162 -7.59 0.03 3.60
C TYR A 162 -6.65 1.15 3.22
N GLY A 163 -6.88 2.35 3.74
CA GLY A 163 -5.92 3.44 3.69
C GLY A 163 -4.81 3.19 4.70
N THR A 164 -3.63 2.80 4.21
CA THR A 164 -2.51 2.32 5.01
C THR A 164 -1.36 3.32 5.01
N PRO A 165 -1.34 4.28 5.97
CA PRO A 165 -0.32 5.33 6.06
C PRO A 165 1.02 4.80 6.54
N ALA A 166 2.04 5.65 6.41
CA ALA A 166 3.36 5.53 7.03
C ALA A 166 4.09 4.21 6.71
N GLU A 167 4.07 3.77 5.45
CA GLU A 167 4.85 2.61 5.03
C GLU A 167 6.35 2.91 5.12
N GLU A 168 6.78 4.10 4.69
CA GLU A 168 8.16 4.58 4.60
C GLU A 168 8.82 4.82 5.99
N GLY A 169 8.92 3.75 6.78
CA GLY A 169 9.60 3.76 8.07
C GLY A 169 8.71 3.87 9.31
N GLY A 170 7.38 3.99 9.13
CA GLY A 170 6.40 4.02 10.22
C GLY A 170 5.74 2.67 10.49
N SER A 171 5.70 1.79 9.49
CA SER A 171 5.08 0.45 9.57
C SER A 171 3.60 0.48 9.96
N GLY A 172 2.81 1.41 9.41
CA GLY A 172 1.40 1.61 9.76
C GLY A 172 0.56 0.33 9.67
N LYS A 173 0.78 -0.50 8.63
CA LYS A 173 0.09 -1.79 8.45
C LYS A 173 0.31 -2.76 9.61
N VAL A 174 1.47 -2.73 10.26
CA VAL A 174 1.75 -3.61 11.42
C VAL A 174 0.81 -3.30 12.58
N TYR A 175 0.51 -2.03 12.82
CA TYR A 175 -0.45 -1.63 13.85
C TYR A 175 -1.88 -2.02 13.46
N MET A 176 -2.24 -1.88 12.18
CA MET A 176 -3.54 -2.28 11.67
C MET A 176 -3.77 -3.80 11.80
N VAL A 177 -2.75 -4.62 11.51
CA VAL A 177 -2.80 -6.08 11.71
C VAL A 177 -2.94 -6.41 13.20
N ARG A 178 -2.16 -5.76 14.08
CA ARG A 178 -2.23 -5.97 15.53
C ARG A 178 -3.59 -5.57 16.12
N ALA A 179 -4.27 -4.62 15.50
CA ALA A 179 -5.62 -4.21 15.87
C ALA A 179 -6.73 -5.16 15.35
N GLY A 180 -6.36 -6.26 14.67
CA GLY A 180 -7.29 -7.26 14.15
C GLY A 180 -8.12 -6.81 12.96
N LEU A 181 -7.71 -5.75 12.24
CA LEU A 181 -8.52 -5.16 11.16
C LEU A 181 -8.62 -6.05 9.92
N PHE A 182 -7.88 -7.14 9.87
CA PHE A 182 -7.85 -8.09 8.76
C PHE A 182 -8.36 -9.49 9.14
N ASP A 183 -8.80 -9.70 10.38
CA ASP A 183 -9.12 -11.04 10.90
C ASP A 183 -10.33 -11.68 10.19
N ASP A 184 -11.23 -10.89 9.63
CA ASP A 184 -12.44 -11.32 8.92
C ASP A 184 -12.31 -11.20 7.38
N VAL A 185 -11.11 -10.97 6.84
CA VAL A 185 -10.88 -10.77 5.40
C VAL A 185 -10.46 -12.08 4.74
N ASP A 186 -11.20 -12.49 3.70
CA ASP A 186 -10.93 -13.72 2.97
C ASP A 186 -9.67 -13.64 2.10
N ALA A 187 -9.41 -12.47 1.49
CA ALA A 187 -8.21 -12.21 0.72
C ALA A 187 -7.85 -10.73 0.72
N VAL A 188 -6.55 -10.42 0.70
CA VAL A 188 -6.04 -9.06 0.59
C VAL A 188 -5.26 -8.92 -0.71
N LEU A 189 -5.58 -7.91 -1.51
CA LEU A 189 -4.90 -7.57 -2.74
C LEU A 189 -4.04 -6.32 -2.53
N HIS A 190 -2.83 -6.41 -3.06
CA HIS A 190 -1.83 -5.35 -2.99
C HIS A 190 -1.06 -5.28 -4.32
N TRP A 191 -0.73 -4.09 -4.76
CA TRP A 191 0.19 -3.87 -5.87
C TRP A 191 1.20 -2.77 -5.47
N HIS A 192 2.27 -2.64 -6.20
CA HIS A 192 3.24 -1.59 -5.95
C HIS A 192 3.82 -1.09 -7.27
N PRO A 193 3.99 0.24 -7.47
CA PRO A 193 4.64 0.79 -8.64
C PRO A 193 6.04 0.18 -8.85
N SER A 194 6.31 -0.26 -10.09
CA SER A 194 7.57 -0.90 -10.45
C SER A 194 7.91 -0.63 -11.93
N SER A 195 9.09 -1.02 -12.36
CA SER A 195 9.55 -0.91 -13.75
C SER A 195 9.00 -2.01 -14.67
N SER A 196 8.33 -3.02 -14.12
CA SER A 196 7.75 -4.14 -14.88
C SER A 196 6.43 -4.61 -14.27
N ASN A 197 5.52 -5.09 -15.12
CA ASN A 197 4.30 -5.75 -14.67
C ASN A 197 4.60 -7.21 -14.34
N ALA A 198 4.34 -7.62 -13.11
CA ALA A 198 4.54 -8.99 -12.65
C ALA A 198 3.53 -9.34 -11.56
N ALA A 199 3.17 -10.62 -11.44
CA ALA A 199 2.46 -11.18 -10.30
C ALA A 199 3.44 -12.06 -9.54
N ASN A 200 4.09 -11.48 -8.53
CA ASN A 200 5.11 -12.16 -7.74
C ASN A 200 4.52 -12.66 -6.43
N ALA A 201 4.73 -13.95 -6.14
CA ALA A 201 4.41 -14.58 -4.86
C ALA A 201 5.71 -14.86 -4.08
N GLU A 202 6.50 -13.81 -3.85
CA GLU A 202 7.79 -13.91 -3.18
C GLU A 202 7.67 -13.57 -1.69
N SER A 203 8.56 -14.15 -0.89
CA SER A 203 8.73 -13.74 0.50
C SER A 203 9.48 -12.40 0.57
N SER A 204 9.23 -11.63 1.61
CA SER A 204 9.99 -10.42 1.92
C SER A 204 10.91 -10.64 3.13
N ASN A 205 11.98 -9.86 3.20
CA ASN A 205 12.82 -9.82 4.38
C ASN A 205 12.07 -9.19 5.56
N SER A 206 12.34 -9.70 6.77
CA SER A 206 11.87 -9.02 7.97
C SER A 206 12.68 -7.73 8.18
N ASN A 207 12.03 -6.68 8.67
CA ASN A 207 12.67 -5.41 8.99
C ASN A 207 12.51 -5.10 10.47
N LYS A 208 13.61 -4.78 11.13
CA LYS A 208 13.63 -4.31 12.51
C LYS A 208 14.66 -3.21 12.66
N SER A 209 14.25 -2.03 13.08
CA SER A 209 15.12 -0.88 13.28
C SER A 209 15.17 -0.44 14.74
N ALA A 210 16.31 0.10 15.15
CA ALA A 210 16.51 0.64 16.48
C ALA A 210 17.44 1.86 16.44
N LYS A 211 17.24 2.78 17.36
CA LYS A 211 18.15 3.92 17.57
C LYS A 211 18.97 3.66 18.83
N PHE A 212 20.27 3.64 18.68
CA PHE A 212 21.21 3.49 19.77
C PHE A 212 21.84 4.84 20.10
N ARG A 213 21.72 5.26 21.37
CA ARG A 213 22.29 6.54 21.84
C ARG A 213 23.45 6.25 22.77
N PHE A 214 24.62 6.84 22.44
CA PHE A 214 25.81 6.80 23.27
C PHE A 214 26.05 8.18 23.88
N THR A 215 26.45 8.18 25.17
CA THR A 215 26.83 9.40 25.90
C THR A 215 28.27 9.28 26.37
N GLY A 216 29.03 10.36 26.16
CA GLY A 216 30.43 10.45 26.56
C GLY A 216 30.63 11.36 27.79
N ILE A 217 31.88 11.43 28.24
CA ILE A 217 32.37 12.36 29.27
C ILE A 217 33.50 13.15 28.63
N SER A 218 33.36 14.46 28.60
CA SER A 218 34.42 15.35 28.10
C SER A 218 35.56 15.46 29.09
N ALA A 219 36.80 15.48 28.59
CA ALA A 219 38.00 15.76 29.37
C ALA A 219 39.01 16.52 28.52
N HIS A 220 39.96 17.22 29.17
CA HIS A 220 41.03 17.91 28.46
C HIS A 220 42.00 16.87 27.87
N ALA A 221 42.14 16.89 26.54
CA ALA A 221 42.88 15.86 25.76
C ALA A 221 44.33 15.69 26.20
N ALA A 222 45.01 16.78 26.57
CA ALA A 222 46.44 16.73 27.02
C ALA A 222 46.56 16.63 28.54
N GLY A 223 45.65 17.29 29.32
CA GLY A 223 45.79 17.39 30.76
C GLY A 223 45.23 16.22 31.58
N SER A 224 44.15 15.61 31.08
CA SER A 224 43.46 14.54 31.80
C SER A 224 42.68 13.62 30.90
N PRO A 225 43.24 13.04 29.81
CA PRO A 225 42.54 12.21 28.85
C PRO A 225 41.88 10.99 29.49
N HIS A 226 42.50 10.44 30.54
CA HIS A 226 41.99 9.26 31.27
C HIS A 226 40.67 9.49 32.00
N LYS A 227 40.23 10.74 32.16
CA LYS A 227 38.94 11.12 32.76
C LYS A 227 37.81 11.16 31.72
N GLY A 228 38.15 11.18 30.43
CA GLY A 228 37.18 11.24 29.35
C GLY A 228 36.64 9.85 28.99
N ARG A 229 35.50 9.84 28.28
CA ARG A 229 34.95 8.69 27.59
C ARG A 229 34.37 9.18 26.27
N SER A 230 34.81 8.56 25.17
CA SER A 230 34.33 8.89 23.84
C SER A 230 33.00 8.17 23.57
N ALA A 231 31.94 8.90 23.25
CA ALA A 231 30.71 8.33 22.74
C ALA A 231 30.90 7.74 21.33
N LEU A 232 31.80 8.34 20.55
CA LEU A 232 32.11 7.84 19.20
C LEU A 232 32.76 6.46 19.25
N ASP A 233 33.67 6.21 20.17
CA ASP A 233 34.29 4.87 20.34
C ASP A 233 33.22 3.79 20.59
N GLY A 234 32.18 4.13 21.36
CA GLY A 234 31.03 3.26 21.59
C GLY A 234 30.25 2.96 20.31
N VAL A 235 30.02 3.95 19.45
CA VAL A 235 29.36 3.79 18.15
C VAL A 235 30.20 2.92 17.22
N GLU A 236 31.49 3.19 17.12
CA GLU A 236 32.41 2.44 16.23
C GLU A 236 32.55 0.97 16.69
N ALA A 237 32.71 0.73 17.99
CA ALA A 237 32.77 -0.60 18.54
C ALA A 237 31.46 -1.40 18.27
N MET A 238 30.30 -0.77 18.44
CA MET A 238 29.01 -1.40 18.12
C MET A 238 28.93 -1.76 16.63
N ASN A 239 29.27 -0.83 15.74
CA ASN A 239 29.25 -1.09 14.29
C ASN A 239 30.15 -2.27 13.89
N MET A 240 31.33 -2.33 14.46
CA MET A 240 32.27 -3.44 14.23
C MET A 240 31.65 -4.78 14.68
N MET A 241 31.13 -4.84 15.91
CA MET A 241 30.51 -6.06 16.46
C MET A 241 29.29 -6.50 15.68
N VAL A 242 28.40 -5.57 15.27
CA VAL A 242 27.23 -5.89 14.44
C VAL A 242 27.65 -6.44 13.08
N ASN A 243 28.68 -5.89 12.46
CA ASN A 243 29.19 -6.43 11.19
C ASN A 243 29.74 -7.86 11.33
N MET A 244 30.42 -8.17 12.42
CA MET A 244 30.89 -9.53 12.70
C MET A 244 29.77 -10.54 12.91
N MET A 245 28.61 -10.12 13.39
CA MET A 245 27.43 -11.00 13.55
C MET A 245 26.91 -11.53 12.22
N ARG A 246 27.10 -10.83 11.09
CA ARG A 246 26.53 -11.21 9.78
C ARG A 246 26.95 -12.60 9.31
N GLU A 247 28.14 -13.04 9.71
CA GLU A 247 28.68 -14.35 9.34
C GLU A 247 27.97 -15.53 10.05
N HIS A 248 27.19 -15.23 11.09
CA HIS A 248 26.61 -16.23 11.99
C HIS A 248 25.08 -16.23 11.99
N ILE A 249 24.45 -15.44 11.10
CA ILE A 249 22.98 -15.38 10.97
C ILE A 249 22.57 -16.31 9.83
N PRO A 250 21.68 -17.30 10.09
CA PRO A 250 21.13 -18.13 9.03
C PRO A 250 20.39 -17.32 7.97
N GLN A 251 20.43 -17.76 6.70
CA GLN A 251 19.76 -17.04 5.59
C GLN A 251 18.24 -17.03 5.71
N GLU A 252 17.68 -17.98 6.45
CA GLU A 252 16.24 -18.13 6.69
C GLU A 252 15.73 -17.28 7.88
N SER A 253 16.58 -16.45 8.48
CA SER A 253 16.27 -15.69 9.71
C SER A 253 15.74 -14.30 9.40
#